data_e1d1e5cd3205fb464683b3ffb05df235
#
_entry.id   e1d1e5cd3205fb464683b3ffb05df235
#
_cell.length_a   1.000
_cell.length_b   1.000
_cell.length_c   1.000
_cell.angle_alpha   90.00
_cell.angle_beta   90.00
_cell.angle_gamma   90.00
#
_symmetry.space_group_name_H-M   'P 1'
#
loop_
_entity.id
_entity.type
_entity.pdbx_description
1 polymer ?
#
loop_
_entity_poly.entity_id
_entity_poly.type
_entity_poly.pdbx_seq_one_letter_code
_entity_poly.pdbx_strand_id
1 'polypeptide(L)'
;MSKSLRFLLVIAILWAILLLPARSFAHRLIVQHLEGQENIVQVLYDDGTAASRATISLVGENGAVIWTGSADNNGNVKLPGYTYTKGVADDGLGHRIMFMPGEQNQGIPRWMAATIGVAFLLFVAALAKFVSQRKLVGG
;
A
#
# COMPACT_ATOMS: atom_id res chain seq x y z
N MET A 1 -31.04 3.84 -33.83
CA MET A 1 -29.80 4.29 -33.18
C MET A 1 -28.64 3.89 -34.07
N SER A 2 -27.88 4.85 -34.59
CA SER A 2 -26.75 4.58 -35.49
C SER A 2 -25.63 3.75 -34.78
N LYS A 3 -24.88 2.97 -35.57
CA LYS A 3 -23.75 2.18 -34.99
C LYS A 3 -22.74 3.07 -34.26
N SER A 4 -22.49 4.29 -34.74
CA SER A 4 -21.61 5.27 -34.09
C SER A 4 -22.15 5.77 -32.76
N LEU A 5 -23.46 5.94 -32.61
CA LEU A 5 -24.07 6.39 -31.36
C LEU A 5 -23.99 5.31 -30.29
N ARG A 6 -24.15 4.03 -30.65
CA ARG A 6 -23.96 2.90 -29.73
C ARG A 6 -22.50 2.80 -29.24
N PHE A 7 -21.55 3.00 -30.15
CA PHE A 7 -20.13 2.97 -29.84
C PHE A 7 -19.73 4.10 -28.88
N LEU A 8 -20.20 5.32 -29.11
CA LEU A 8 -20.00 6.46 -28.22
C LEU A 8 -20.61 6.23 -26.84
N LEU A 9 -21.80 5.63 -26.81
CA LEU A 9 -22.48 5.32 -25.52
C LEU A 9 -21.71 4.28 -24.70
N VAL A 10 -21.17 3.26 -25.34
CA VAL A 10 -20.32 2.24 -24.67
C VAL A 10 -19.04 2.88 -24.11
N ILE A 11 -18.39 3.74 -24.90
CA ILE A 11 -17.19 4.47 -24.43
C ILE A 11 -17.53 5.37 -23.23
N ALA A 12 -18.63 6.10 -23.30
CA ALA A 12 -19.06 6.99 -22.21
C ALA A 12 -19.36 6.22 -20.92
N ILE A 13 -20.00 5.04 -21.02
CA ILE A 13 -20.26 4.16 -19.88
C ILE A 13 -18.95 3.61 -19.31
N LEU A 14 -18.02 3.18 -20.16
CA LEU A 14 -16.70 2.70 -19.73
C LEU A 14 -15.92 3.80 -18.97
N TRP A 15 -15.95 5.03 -19.48
CA TRP A 15 -15.36 6.18 -18.81
C TRP A 15 -16.04 6.52 -17.50
N ALA A 16 -17.38 6.45 -17.46
CA ALA A 16 -18.13 6.68 -16.22
C ALA A 16 -17.78 5.64 -15.14
N ILE A 17 -17.60 4.36 -15.51
CA ILE A 17 -17.18 3.30 -14.60
C ILE A 17 -15.73 3.53 -14.10
N LEU A 18 -14.83 3.98 -14.98
CA LEU A 18 -13.44 4.28 -14.61
C LEU A 18 -13.31 5.50 -13.68
N LEU A 19 -14.26 6.44 -13.76
CA LEU A 19 -14.31 7.65 -12.94
C LEU A 19 -15.03 7.44 -11.59
N LEU A 20 -15.66 6.28 -11.38
CA LEU A 20 -16.20 5.94 -10.07
C LEU A 20 -15.02 5.80 -9.10
N PRO A 21 -14.95 6.62 -8.04
CA PRO A 21 -13.90 6.49 -7.04
C PRO A 21 -14.08 5.14 -6.34
N ALA A 22 -13.31 4.15 -6.74
CA ALA A 22 -13.15 2.95 -5.96
C ALA A 22 -12.43 3.38 -4.66
N ARG A 23 -13.19 3.62 -3.60
CA ARG A 23 -12.64 3.73 -2.26
C ARG A 23 -12.15 2.34 -1.87
N SER A 24 -11.00 1.97 -2.38
CA SER A 24 -10.26 0.82 -1.87
C SER A 24 -9.78 1.22 -0.46
N PHE A 25 -10.50 0.78 0.56
CA PHE A 25 -10.05 0.84 1.95
C PHE A 25 -9.01 -0.27 2.18
N ALA A 26 -7.98 -0.30 1.38
CA ALA A 26 -6.80 -1.10 1.65
C ALA A 26 -5.93 -0.31 2.65
N HIS A 27 -6.39 -0.24 3.92
CA HIS A 27 -5.56 0.28 5.00
C HIS A 27 -4.34 -0.63 5.12
N ARG A 28 -3.18 -0.06 4.85
CA ARG A 28 -1.91 -0.76 5.00
C ARG A 28 -1.35 -0.44 6.39
N LEU A 29 -0.93 -1.45 7.13
CA LEU A 29 -0.16 -1.23 8.34
C LEU A 29 1.24 -0.73 8.00
N ILE A 30 1.72 0.20 8.82
CA ILE A 30 3.08 0.75 8.79
C ILE A 30 3.64 0.61 10.20
N VAL A 31 4.86 0.11 10.30
CA VAL A 31 5.62 0.07 11.56
C VAL A 31 6.78 1.02 11.45
N GLN A 32 6.90 1.94 12.37
CA GLN A 32 8.01 2.89 12.42
C GLN A 32 8.63 2.92 13.82
N HIS A 33 9.94 3.05 13.87
CA HIS A 33 10.66 3.32 15.12
C HIS A 33 10.50 4.81 15.47
N LEU A 34 10.22 5.10 16.74
CA LEU A 34 10.18 6.49 17.20
C LEU A 34 11.60 7.02 17.38
N GLU A 35 11.89 8.16 16.79
CA GLU A 35 13.19 8.82 16.92
C GLU A 35 13.52 9.08 18.39
N GLY A 36 14.73 8.73 18.80
CA GLY A 36 15.19 8.88 20.19
C GLY A 36 14.64 7.86 21.19
N GLN A 37 13.86 6.87 20.74
CA GLN A 37 13.29 5.82 21.59
C GLN A 37 13.53 4.44 20.94
N GLU A 38 14.73 3.91 21.12
CA GLU A 38 15.19 2.66 20.46
C GLU A 38 14.29 1.44 20.68
N ASN A 39 13.53 1.43 21.80
CA ASN A 39 12.68 0.30 22.17
C ASN A 39 11.19 0.56 21.99
N ILE A 40 10.78 1.63 21.28
CA ILE A 40 9.39 1.90 21.00
C ILE A 40 9.16 1.90 19.49
N VAL A 41 8.22 1.08 19.07
CA VAL A 41 7.70 1.11 17.71
C VAL A 41 6.26 1.62 17.72
N GLN A 42 5.88 2.32 16.67
CA GLN A 42 4.52 2.78 16.46
C GLN A 42 3.93 2.06 15.27
N VAL A 43 2.72 1.54 15.44
CA VAL A 43 1.94 0.89 14.39
C VAL A 43 0.84 1.85 13.95
N LEU A 44 0.86 2.21 12.70
CA LEU A 44 -0.08 3.13 12.08
C LEU A 44 -0.71 2.49 10.84
N TYR A 45 -1.85 3.02 10.45
CA TYR A 45 -2.37 2.82 9.09
C TYR A 45 -1.73 3.83 8.13
N ASP A 46 -1.81 3.59 6.84
CA ASP A 46 -1.24 4.45 5.78
C ASP A 46 -1.89 5.84 5.69
N ASP A 47 -3.05 6.03 6.31
CA ASP A 47 -3.72 7.32 6.47
C ASP A 47 -3.22 8.10 7.70
N GLY A 48 -2.28 7.53 8.48
CA GLY A 48 -1.71 8.12 9.69
C GLY A 48 -2.50 7.84 10.96
N THR A 49 -3.60 7.09 10.90
CA THR A 49 -4.35 6.73 12.11
C THR A 49 -3.63 5.64 12.89
N ALA A 50 -3.73 5.69 14.23
CA ALA A 50 -3.09 4.72 15.11
C ALA A 50 -3.79 3.35 15.04
N ALA A 51 -3.01 2.28 14.87
CA ALA A 51 -3.50 0.91 14.95
C ALA A 51 -3.52 0.43 16.41
N SER A 52 -4.41 1.01 17.22
CA SER A 52 -4.48 0.83 18.69
C SER A 52 -4.81 -0.59 19.16
N ARG A 53 -5.18 -1.48 18.26
CA ARG A 53 -5.43 -2.91 18.55
C ARG A 53 -4.39 -3.83 17.96
N ALA A 54 -3.37 -3.27 17.31
CA ALA A 54 -2.34 -4.08 16.70
C ALA A 54 -1.55 -4.86 17.76
N THR A 55 -1.24 -6.09 17.42
CA THR A 55 -0.39 -6.97 18.21
C THR A 55 0.94 -7.11 17.50
N ILE A 56 2.04 -6.96 18.22
CA ILE A 56 3.38 -7.23 17.70
C ILE A 56 3.89 -8.54 18.30
N SER A 57 4.36 -9.43 17.43
CA SER A 57 5.06 -10.65 17.81
C SER A 57 6.52 -10.57 17.34
N LEU A 58 7.47 -10.82 18.24
CA LEU A 58 8.88 -10.90 17.91
C LEU A 58 9.28 -12.36 17.71
N VAL A 59 10.06 -12.62 16.68
CA VAL A 59 10.52 -13.95 16.28
C VAL A 59 12.03 -14.02 16.47
N GLY A 60 12.50 -15.04 17.19
CA GLY A 60 13.90 -15.32 17.42
C GLY A 60 14.57 -16.04 16.24
N GLU A 61 15.86 -16.32 16.38
CA GLU A 61 16.69 -16.97 15.35
C GLU A 61 16.18 -18.38 14.96
N ASN A 62 15.58 -19.08 15.90
CA ASN A 62 15.00 -20.41 15.68
C ASN A 62 13.62 -20.38 14.99
N GLY A 63 13.11 -19.19 14.63
CA GLY A 63 11.80 -19.01 14.03
C GLY A 63 10.62 -19.07 15.03
N ALA A 64 10.87 -19.26 16.31
CA ALA A 64 9.84 -19.25 17.34
C ALA A 64 9.47 -17.82 17.75
N VAL A 65 8.19 -17.62 18.12
CA VAL A 65 7.76 -16.37 18.76
C VAL A 65 8.32 -16.32 20.17
N ILE A 66 9.16 -15.30 20.45
CA ILE A 66 9.82 -15.10 21.75
C ILE A 66 9.13 -14.07 22.62
N TRP A 67 8.27 -13.24 22.02
CA TRP A 67 7.52 -12.21 22.75
C TRP A 67 6.32 -11.74 21.93
N THR A 68 5.29 -11.31 22.64
CA THR A 68 4.09 -10.68 22.05
C THR A 68 3.62 -9.54 22.94
N GLY A 69 3.25 -8.43 22.33
CA GLY A 69 2.68 -7.27 23.01
C GLY A 69 1.65 -6.55 22.14
N SER A 70 0.81 -5.74 22.79
CA SER A 70 -0.26 -5.00 22.14
C SER A 70 0.04 -3.50 22.11
N ALA A 71 -0.44 -2.83 21.08
CA ALA A 71 -0.34 -1.39 20.92
C ALA A 71 -1.24 -0.65 21.92
N ASP A 72 -0.79 0.51 22.37
CA ASP A 72 -1.58 1.46 23.14
C ASP A 72 -2.55 2.25 22.22
N ASN A 73 -3.30 3.19 22.80
CA ASN A 73 -4.25 4.03 22.05
C ASN A 73 -3.60 4.90 20.96
N ASN A 74 -2.29 5.14 21.04
CA ASN A 74 -1.51 5.89 20.06
C ASN A 74 -0.79 4.98 19.05
N GLY A 75 -1.02 3.67 19.13
CA GLY A 75 -0.35 2.69 18.30
C GLY A 75 1.06 2.33 18.78
N ASN A 76 1.50 2.80 19.95
CA ASN A 76 2.85 2.54 20.44
C ASN A 76 2.95 1.18 21.13
N VAL A 77 4.06 0.50 20.87
CA VAL A 77 4.43 -0.76 21.52
C VAL A 77 5.85 -0.65 22.04
N LYS A 78 6.00 -0.85 23.34
CA LYS A 78 7.34 -0.93 23.96
C LYS A 78 7.89 -2.34 23.75
N LEU A 79 8.94 -2.44 22.96
CA LEU A 79 9.63 -3.70 22.71
C LEU A 79 10.53 -4.06 23.91
N PRO A 80 10.66 -5.34 24.24
CA PRO A 80 11.66 -5.79 25.17
C PRO A 80 13.06 -5.67 24.53
N GLY A 81 14.09 -5.55 25.36
CA GLY A 81 15.49 -5.49 24.89
C GLY A 81 16.05 -6.83 24.38
N TYR A 82 15.21 -7.71 23.85
CA TYR A 82 15.63 -9.00 23.30
C TYR A 82 16.13 -8.85 21.88
N THR A 83 17.14 -9.66 21.54
CA THR A 83 17.55 -9.83 20.15
C THR A 83 16.49 -10.64 19.41
N TYR A 84 15.99 -10.11 18.31
CA TYR A 84 15.01 -10.76 17.45
C TYR A 84 15.43 -10.62 15.99
N THR A 85 15.00 -11.55 15.14
CA THR A 85 15.30 -11.54 13.72
C THR A 85 14.26 -10.79 12.90
N LYS A 86 13.01 -10.83 13.34
CA LYS A 86 11.88 -10.10 12.69
C LYS A 86 10.76 -9.85 13.70
N GLY A 87 10.05 -8.77 13.46
CA GLY A 87 8.78 -8.48 14.11
C GLY A 87 7.62 -8.67 13.12
N VAL A 88 6.45 -9.02 13.65
CA VAL A 88 5.20 -9.12 12.89
C VAL A 88 4.17 -8.27 13.62
N ALA A 89 3.61 -7.28 12.93
CA ALA A 89 2.46 -6.52 13.41
C ALA A 89 1.19 -7.01 12.71
N ASP A 90 0.11 -7.20 13.48
CA ASP A 90 -1.17 -7.74 13.05
C ASP A 90 -2.29 -6.96 13.75
N ASP A 91 -3.25 -6.42 13.03
CA ASP A 91 -4.37 -5.66 13.58
C ASP A 91 -5.59 -6.53 13.94
N GLY A 92 -5.52 -7.84 13.67
CA GLY A 92 -6.62 -8.77 13.85
C GLY A 92 -7.77 -8.62 12.83
N LEU A 93 -7.64 -7.71 11.85
CA LEU A 93 -8.61 -7.45 10.79
C LEU A 93 -8.16 -7.98 9.43
N GLY A 94 -7.01 -8.65 9.41
CA GLY A 94 -6.43 -9.23 8.19
C GLY A 94 -5.25 -8.44 7.62
N HIS A 95 -4.85 -7.33 8.24
CA HIS A 95 -3.65 -6.59 7.86
C HIS A 95 -2.47 -7.07 8.71
N ARG A 96 -1.45 -7.53 8.03
CA ARG A 96 -0.22 -8.02 8.66
C ARG A 96 0.99 -7.48 7.92
N ILE A 97 1.97 -7.01 8.69
CA ILE A 97 3.26 -6.55 8.16
C ILE A 97 4.41 -7.15 8.96
N MET A 98 5.49 -7.48 8.26
CA MET A 98 6.75 -7.87 8.87
C MET A 98 7.72 -6.68 8.84
N PHE A 99 8.54 -6.56 9.88
CA PHE A 99 9.60 -5.57 9.98
C PHE A 99 10.85 -6.18 10.60
N MET A 100 12.00 -5.62 10.30
CA MET A 100 13.29 -6.02 10.87
C MET A 100 13.78 -5.02 11.90
N PRO A 101 14.68 -5.42 12.81
CA PRO A 101 15.29 -4.50 13.75
C PRO A 101 15.94 -3.31 13.02
N GLY A 102 15.59 -2.08 13.43
CA GLY A 102 16.15 -0.86 12.83
C GLY A 102 15.62 -0.49 11.46
N GLU A 103 14.72 -1.27 10.87
CA GLU A 103 14.11 -0.97 9.57
C GLU A 103 12.95 0.03 9.75
N GLN A 104 13.05 1.17 9.07
CA GLN A 104 11.91 2.07 8.90
C GLN A 104 11.12 1.63 7.68
N ASN A 105 9.98 0.99 7.89
CA ASN A 105 9.14 0.50 6.81
C ASN A 105 8.33 1.66 6.21
N GLN A 106 9.04 2.57 5.54
CA GLN A 106 8.44 3.65 4.78
C GLN A 106 7.91 3.07 3.46
N GLY A 107 6.60 3.03 3.33
CA GLY A 107 5.98 2.67 2.06
C GLY A 107 6.39 3.61 0.94
N ILE A 108 6.20 3.19 -0.32
CA ILE A 108 6.44 4.06 -1.48
C ILE A 108 5.61 5.34 -1.31
N PRO A 109 6.25 6.54 -1.36
CA PRO A 109 5.53 7.79 -1.25
C PRO A 109 4.38 7.88 -2.26
N ARG A 110 3.23 8.38 -1.84
CA ARG A 110 2.02 8.48 -2.70
C ARG A 110 2.29 9.22 -4.01
N TRP A 111 3.14 10.25 -3.99
CA TRP A 111 3.51 10.99 -5.19
C TRP A 111 4.28 10.10 -6.20
N MET A 112 5.10 9.19 -5.72
CA MET A 112 5.87 8.27 -6.56
C MET A 112 4.96 7.24 -7.21
N ALA A 113 3.98 6.70 -6.48
CA ALA A 113 2.95 5.82 -7.03
C ALA A 113 2.09 6.54 -8.08
N ALA A 114 1.72 7.80 -7.84
CA ALA A 114 0.97 8.63 -8.78
C ALA A 114 1.76 8.91 -10.06
N THR A 115 3.05 9.26 -9.96
CA THR A 115 3.92 9.50 -11.13
C THR A 115 4.08 8.24 -11.98
N ILE A 116 4.26 7.08 -11.38
CA ILE A 116 4.32 5.80 -12.11
C ILE A 116 3.02 5.54 -12.84
N GLY A 117 1.88 5.77 -12.19
CA GLY A 117 0.55 5.61 -12.81
C GLY A 117 0.34 6.54 -14.01
N VAL A 118 0.69 7.82 -13.89
CA VAL A 118 0.62 8.79 -14.99
C VAL A 118 1.56 8.42 -16.13
N ALA A 119 2.80 8.04 -15.83
CA ALA A 119 3.77 7.61 -16.84
C ALA A 119 3.27 6.38 -17.62
N PHE A 120 2.67 5.42 -16.93
CA PHE A 120 2.06 4.24 -17.56
C PHE A 120 0.91 4.61 -18.50
N LEU A 121 0.02 5.50 -18.07
CA LEU A 121 -1.09 5.98 -18.92
C LEU A 121 -0.60 6.71 -20.17
N LEU A 122 0.42 7.56 -20.03
CA LEU A 122 1.04 8.25 -21.19
C LEU A 122 1.71 7.27 -22.14
N PHE A 123 2.37 6.23 -21.62
CA PHE A 123 2.97 5.18 -22.42
C PHE A 123 1.89 4.44 -23.24
N VAL A 124 0.78 4.04 -22.62
CA VAL A 124 -0.33 3.36 -23.30
C VAL A 124 -0.94 4.27 -24.37
N ALA A 125 -1.15 5.56 -24.10
CA ALA A 125 -1.66 6.52 -25.06
C ALA A 125 -0.72 6.71 -26.27
N ALA A 126 0.59 6.80 -26.02
CA ALA A 126 1.61 6.89 -27.07
C ALA A 126 1.65 5.63 -27.93
N LEU A 127 1.55 4.45 -27.33
CA LEU A 127 1.51 3.17 -28.01
C LEU A 127 0.25 3.07 -28.90
N ALA A 128 -0.90 3.43 -28.39
CA ALA A 128 -2.16 3.46 -29.16
C ALA A 128 -2.08 4.38 -30.38
N LYS A 129 -1.50 5.58 -30.21
CA LYS A 129 -1.26 6.53 -31.30
C LYS A 129 -0.32 5.94 -32.36
N PHE A 130 0.77 5.33 -31.94
CA PHE A 130 1.76 4.71 -32.83
C PHE A 130 1.15 3.58 -33.68
N VAL A 131 0.35 2.71 -33.07
CA VAL A 131 -0.35 1.61 -33.76
C VAL A 131 -1.39 2.16 -34.73
N SER A 132 -2.13 3.20 -34.34
CA SER A 132 -3.12 3.85 -35.21
C SER A 132 -2.49 4.48 -36.45
N GLN A 133 -1.34 5.13 -36.31
CA GLN A 133 -0.63 5.75 -37.44
C GLN A 133 -0.10 4.70 -38.43
N ARG A 134 0.35 3.55 -38.00
CA ARG A 134 0.80 2.47 -38.90
C ARG A 134 -0.31 1.92 -39.80
N LYS A 135 -1.56 1.91 -39.32
CA LYS A 135 -2.71 1.46 -40.10
C LYS A 135 -3.11 2.44 -41.22
N LEU A 136 -2.75 3.71 -41.12
CA LEU A 136 -3.04 4.74 -42.10
C LEU A 136 -2.01 4.81 -43.24
N VAL A 137 -0.80 4.29 -43.03
CA VAL A 137 0.31 4.31 -44.00
C VAL A 137 0.42 2.99 -44.79
N GLY A 138 -0.24 1.92 -44.34
CA GLY A 138 -0.18 0.58 -44.96
C GLY A 138 -1.44 0.17 -45.74
N GLY A 139 -2.37 1.07 -45.99
CA GLY A 139 -3.54 0.92 -46.86
C GLY A 139 -3.47 1.95 -47.99
#